data_fce3432bfbf956844164b3bcbf29ada9
#
_entry.id   fce3432bfbf956844164b3bcbf29ada9
#
_cell.length_a   1.000
_cell.length_b   1.000
_cell.length_c   1.000
_cell.angle_alpha   90.00
_cell.angle_beta   90.00
_cell.angle_gamma   90.00
#
_symmetry.space_group_name_H-M   'P 1'
#
loop_
_entity.id
_entity.type
_entity.pdbx_description
1 polymer ?
#
loop_
_entity_poly.entity_id
_entity_poly.type
_entity_poly.pdbx_seq_one_letter_code
_entity_poly.pdbx_strand_id
1 'polypeptide(L)'
;MERLEELYKFINTLHSSGNYSIFDNIPESELKSEKDRNILTGIAYKNLKKTGCFKCLYPGCNNYPISSHSIQKALLKKIADNNQLINLKMEAEFKLNGKITCIDKPVHVDDASTFEGYCNPHDTQVFLPIESKQIIETDDEQLFLLLYRSIVREYFENRKSYKIQQNTTASMFKNRDEELLQAFAVIEQYKSFCEFFRIEKLKEAFDVLYENKKFETPFEVIHLKINEFIPVLVNTFFCVQGAYEDILYQQDITKDYPYFCSLQILPSEQNKLDLYFFYLKEQKKELQAYINRFQNPETNEFKIFLSDTILRNSDNFFISPNYWNNYFTQSKRDKIKNFFYRTILDRSYDLSTNINLWEKD
;
A
#
# COMPACT_ATOMS: atom_id res chain seq x y z
N MET A 1 -3.90 -14.24 27.38
CA MET A 1 -2.76 -13.74 26.62
C MET A 1 -1.87 -14.87 26.11
N GLU A 2 -1.41 -15.76 26.95
CA GLU A 2 -0.55 -16.92 26.56
C GLU A 2 -1.08 -17.74 25.37
N ARG A 3 -2.38 -18.09 25.39
CA ARG A 3 -3.06 -18.84 24.30
C ARG A 3 -3.12 -18.06 22.97
N LEU A 4 -3.22 -16.71 23.01
CA LEU A 4 -3.19 -15.86 21.83
C LEU A 4 -1.78 -15.76 21.24
N GLU A 5 -0.74 -15.75 22.08
CA GLU A 5 0.66 -15.77 21.65
C GLU A 5 1.04 -17.10 21.00
N GLU A 6 0.54 -18.22 21.55
CA GLU A 6 0.75 -19.55 20.97
C GLU A 6 0.07 -19.70 19.60
N LEU A 7 -1.18 -19.24 19.49
CA LEU A 7 -1.91 -19.20 18.22
C LEU A 7 -1.23 -18.29 17.20
N TYR A 8 -0.74 -17.14 17.63
CA TYR A 8 0.02 -16.24 16.79
C TYR A 8 1.32 -16.87 16.26
N LYS A 9 2.10 -17.53 17.13
CA LYS A 9 3.30 -18.27 16.74
C LYS A 9 2.97 -19.38 15.77
N PHE A 10 1.89 -20.11 15.98
CA PHE A 10 1.43 -21.17 15.10
C PHE A 10 1.07 -20.64 13.71
N ILE A 11 0.30 -19.55 13.63
CA ILE A 11 -0.08 -18.95 12.33
C ILE A 11 1.13 -18.37 11.60
N ASN A 12 2.05 -17.72 12.30
CA ASN A 12 3.29 -17.28 11.68
C ASN A 12 4.14 -18.45 11.14
N THR A 13 4.14 -19.59 11.84
CA THR A 13 4.79 -20.80 11.37
C THR A 13 4.11 -21.36 10.11
N LEU A 14 2.78 -21.30 10.03
CA LEU A 14 2.02 -21.68 8.83
C LEU A 14 2.33 -20.74 7.65
N HIS A 15 2.36 -19.44 7.88
CA HIS A 15 2.72 -18.46 6.86
C HIS A 15 4.15 -18.63 6.38
N SER A 16 5.10 -18.82 7.29
CA SER A 16 6.52 -18.99 6.93
C SER A 16 6.83 -20.33 6.26
N SER A 17 6.07 -21.38 6.59
CA SER A 17 6.24 -22.68 5.96
C SER A 17 5.53 -22.82 4.61
N GLY A 18 4.61 -21.91 4.28
CA GLY A 18 3.73 -22.03 3.11
C GLY A 18 2.84 -23.27 3.12
N ASN A 19 2.79 -23.98 4.24
CA ASN A 19 2.04 -25.21 4.38
C ASN A 19 0.61 -24.95 4.86
N TYR A 20 -0.26 -24.65 3.92
CA TYR A 20 -1.70 -24.46 4.16
C TYR A 20 -2.51 -25.76 4.05
N SER A 21 -1.84 -26.93 4.05
CA SER A 21 -2.51 -28.23 3.90
C SER A 21 -3.56 -28.53 4.98
N ILE A 22 -3.49 -27.87 6.13
CA ILE A 22 -4.55 -27.94 7.15
C ILE A 22 -5.91 -27.41 6.66
N PHE A 23 -5.91 -26.57 5.59
CA PHE A 23 -7.12 -26.06 4.96
C PHE A 23 -7.59 -26.92 3.77
N ASP A 24 -6.78 -27.89 3.32
CA ASP A 24 -7.11 -28.79 2.19
C ASP A 24 -8.30 -29.73 2.51
N ASN A 25 -8.57 -29.95 3.78
CA ASN A 25 -9.68 -30.79 4.24
C ASN A 25 -10.99 -30.03 4.44
N ILE A 26 -11.04 -28.74 4.15
CA ILE A 26 -12.28 -27.96 4.22
C ILE A 26 -13.09 -28.25 2.94
N PRO A 27 -14.30 -28.82 3.05
CA PRO A 27 -15.12 -29.10 1.86
C PRO A 27 -15.34 -27.82 1.03
N GLU A 28 -15.19 -27.92 -0.29
CA GLU A 28 -15.39 -26.80 -1.22
C GLU A 28 -16.76 -26.12 -1.04
N SER A 29 -17.79 -26.89 -0.66
CA SER A 29 -19.14 -26.39 -0.36
C SER A 29 -19.18 -25.45 0.86
N GLU A 30 -18.17 -25.47 1.71
CA GLU A 30 -18.07 -24.65 2.91
C GLU A 30 -17.21 -23.40 2.72
N LEU A 31 -16.35 -23.38 1.72
CA LEU A 31 -15.62 -22.19 1.31
C LEU A 31 -16.57 -21.32 0.51
N LYS A 32 -17.04 -20.21 1.10
CA LYS A 32 -17.73 -19.21 0.29
C LYS A 32 -16.81 -18.81 -0.85
N SER A 33 -17.34 -18.84 -2.09
CA SER A 33 -16.60 -18.41 -3.27
C SER A 33 -16.06 -16.99 -3.02
N GLU A 34 -14.95 -16.64 -3.64
CA GLU A 34 -14.42 -15.27 -3.51
C GLU A 34 -15.40 -14.24 -4.05
N LYS A 35 -16.16 -14.60 -5.07
CA LYS A 35 -17.26 -13.77 -5.55
C LYS A 35 -18.20 -13.42 -4.41
N ASP A 36 -18.54 -14.39 -3.56
CA ASP A 36 -19.38 -14.15 -2.39
C ASP A 36 -18.68 -13.33 -1.34
N ARG A 37 -17.36 -13.52 -1.12
CA ARG A 37 -16.55 -12.69 -0.22
C ARG A 37 -16.45 -11.25 -0.71
N ASN A 38 -16.19 -11.04 -2.01
CA ASN A 38 -16.14 -9.72 -2.61
C ASN A 38 -17.50 -9.02 -2.56
N ILE A 39 -18.59 -9.76 -2.76
CA ILE A 39 -19.96 -9.25 -2.61
C ILE A 39 -20.19 -8.85 -1.15
N LEU A 40 -19.86 -9.70 -0.18
CA LEU A 40 -20.01 -9.42 1.25
C LEU A 40 -19.17 -8.23 1.68
N THR A 41 -17.91 -8.16 1.25
CA THR A 41 -17.02 -7.03 1.49
C THR A 41 -17.60 -5.73 0.92
N GLY A 42 -18.12 -5.78 -0.31
CA GLY A 42 -18.77 -4.64 -0.94
C GLY A 42 -20.06 -4.22 -0.23
N ILE A 43 -20.86 -5.17 0.24
CA ILE A 43 -22.06 -4.90 1.03
C ILE A 43 -21.68 -4.29 2.39
N ALA A 44 -20.70 -4.84 3.09
CA ALA A 44 -20.21 -4.33 4.35
C ALA A 44 -19.71 -2.89 4.21
N TYR A 45 -18.92 -2.61 3.18
CA TYR A 45 -18.44 -1.26 2.90
C TYR A 45 -19.58 -0.28 2.62
N LYS A 46 -20.54 -0.65 1.76
CA LYS A 46 -21.73 0.17 1.48
C LYS A 46 -22.55 0.45 2.73
N ASN A 47 -22.70 -0.53 3.61
CA ASN A 47 -23.41 -0.36 4.86
C ASN A 47 -22.66 0.57 5.82
N LEU A 48 -21.36 0.43 5.94
CA LEU A 48 -20.50 1.33 6.73
C LEU A 48 -20.60 2.79 6.24
N LYS A 49 -20.65 3.00 4.93
CA LYS A 49 -20.89 4.34 4.34
C LYS A 49 -22.25 4.90 4.72
N LYS A 50 -23.32 4.10 4.61
CA LYS A 50 -24.70 4.51 4.96
C LYS A 50 -24.84 4.87 6.43
N THR A 51 -24.13 4.18 7.33
CA THR A 51 -24.14 4.49 8.76
C THR A 51 -23.29 5.70 9.14
N GLY A 52 -22.61 6.32 8.16
CA GLY A 52 -21.73 7.47 8.39
C GLY A 52 -20.44 7.12 9.14
N CYS A 53 -20.00 5.86 9.05
CA CYS A 53 -18.76 5.38 9.66
C CYS A 53 -17.53 6.14 9.15
N PHE A 54 -17.56 6.56 7.87
CA PHE A 54 -16.48 7.32 7.26
C PHE A 54 -16.90 8.80 7.15
N LYS A 55 -16.20 9.63 7.89
CA LYS A 55 -16.31 11.10 7.87
C LYS A 55 -15.01 11.68 7.37
N CYS A 56 -15.04 12.94 6.99
CA CYS A 56 -13.85 13.71 6.66
C CYS A 56 -12.75 13.50 7.71
N LEU A 57 -11.54 13.21 7.25
CA LEU A 57 -10.39 12.90 8.12
C LEU A 57 -9.71 14.15 8.70
N TYR A 58 -10.20 15.35 8.33
CA TYR A 58 -9.74 16.59 8.95
C TYR A 58 -10.25 16.67 10.40
N PRO A 59 -9.39 17.01 11.37
CA PRO A 59 -9.76 17.05 12.77
C PRO A 59 -11.03 17.86 13.03
N GLY A 60 -11.95 17.31 13.81
CA GLY A 60 -13.22 17.95 14.16
C GLY A 60 -14.26 18.09 13.03
N CYS A 61 -13.97 17.65 11.81
CA CYS A 61 -14.91 17.74 10.70
C CYS A 61 -15.88 16.55 10.65
N ASN A 62 -17.18 16.85 10.53
CA ASN A 62 -18.25 15.86 10.46
C ASN A 62 -18.87 15.70 9.05
N ASN A 63 -18.34 16.41 8.06
CA ASN A 63 -18.81 16.32 6.67
C ASN A 63 -18.49 14.95 6.07
N TYR A 64 -19.24 14.60 5.02
CA TYR A 64 -18.90 13.41 4.22
C TYR A 64 -17.68 13.68 3.35
N PRO A 65 -16.76 12.69 3.23
CA PRO A 65 -15.62 12.84 2.34
C PRO A 65 -16.04 12.75 0.87
N ILE A 66 -15.17 13.28 0.02
CA ILE A 66 -15.18 13.04 -1.41
C ILE A 66 -14.16 11.97 -1.78
N SER A 67 -14.14 11.57 -3.04
CA SER A 67 -13.08 10.73 -3.61
C SER A 67 -11.84 11.59 -3.86
N SER A 68 -10.94 11.63 -2.88
CA SER A 68 -9.68 12.39 -2.93
C SER A 68 -8.59 11.59 -3.64
N HIS A 69 -7.72 12.24 -4.41
CA HIS A 69 -6.60 11.59 -5.07
C HIS A 69 -5.33 11.65 -4.20
N SER A 70 -4.69 10.52 -3.93
CA SER A 70 -3.37 10.49 -3.26
C SER A 70 -2.21 10.82 -4.23
N ILE A 71 -2.34 10.50 -5.51
CA ILE A 71 -1.52 11.04 -6.59
C ILE A 71 -2.38 12.03 -7.37
N GLN A 72 -1.92 13.26 -7.53
CA GLN A 72 -2.66 14.29 -8.25
C GLN A 72 -3.22 13.78 -9.60
N LYS A 73 -4.52 14.01 -9.83
CA LYS A 73 -5.17 13.65 -11.10
C LYS A 73 -4.48 14.24 -12.33
N ALA A 74 -3.94 15.46 -12.21
CA ALA A 74 -3.20 16.11 -13.28
C ALA A 74 -1.91 15.35 -13.65
N LEU A 75 -1.24 14.74 -12.66
CA LEU A 75 -0.05 13.91 -12.89
C LEU A 75 -0.43 12.55 -13.50
N LEU A 76 -1.50 11.93 -13.00
CA LEU A 76 -2.03 10.69 -13.59
C LEU A 76 -2.38 10.85 -15.07
N LYS A 77 -2.98 11.99 -15.43
CA LYS A 77 -3.28 12.32 -16.85
C LYS A 77 -2.05 12.43 -17.73
N LYS A 78 -0.88 12.81 -17.19
CA LYS A 78 0.37 12.90 -17.97
C LYS A 78 0.84 11.56 -18.51
N ILE A 79 0.50 10.47 -17.84
CA ILE A 79 0.91 9.11 -18.22
C ILE A 79 -0.25 8.23 -18.74
N ALA A 80 -1.47 8.74 -18.69
CA ALA A 80 -2.65 8.00 -19.11
C ALA A 80 -2.79 7.95 -20.64
N ASP A 81 -3.29 6.82 -21.15
CA ASP A 81 -3.75 6.69 -22.53
C ASP A 81 -5.29 6.66 -22.54
N ASN A 82 -5.92 7.59 -23.26
CA ASN A 82 -7.37 7.72 -23.30
C ASN A 82 -8.02 7.75 -21.91
N ASN A 83 -7.42 8.46 -20.96
CA ASN A 83 -7.77 8.51 -19.54
C ASN A 83 -7.73 7.16 -18.81
N GLN A 84 -7.07 6.15 -19.36
CA GLN A 84 -6.86 4.86 -18.72
C GLN A 84 -5.40 4.71 -18.23
N LEU A 85 -5.25 3.96 -17.15
CA LEU A 85 -4.00 3.58 -16.53
C LEU A 85 -4.04 2.08 -16.25
N ILE A 86 -2.89 1.45 -16.07
CA ILE A 86 -2.80 0.08 -15.58
C ILE A 86 -2.44 0.11 -14.09
N ASN A 87 -3.17 -0.64 -13.30
CA ASN A 87 -2.85 -0.95 -11.92
C ASN A 87 -2.85 -2.48 -11.74
N LEU A 88 -1.86 -3.01 -11.04
CA LEU A 88 -1.83 -4.43 -10.69
C LEU A 88 -2.73 -4.68 -9.49
N LYS A 89 -3.58 -5.67 -9.60
CA LYS A 89 -4.49 -6.10 -8.53
C LYS A 89 -4.48 -7.60 -8.36
N MET A 90 -4.69 -8.01 -7.12
CA MET A 90 -4.97 -9.40 -6.82
C MET A 90 -6.44 -9.69 -7.16
N GLU A 91 -6.66 -10.67 -8.01
CA GLU A 91 -7.98 -11.22 -8.27
C GLU A 91 -7.90 -12.72 -8.07
N ALA A 92 -8.74 -13.23 -7.21
CA ALA A 92 -8.82 -14.66 -7.07
C ALA A 92 -9.76 -15.20 -8.15
N GLU A 93 -9.23 -15.92 -9.10
CA GLU A 93 -10.02 -16.75 -9.99
C GLU A 93 -10.43 -18.01 -9.26
N PHE A 94 -11.65 -18.04 -8.73
CA PHE A 94 -12.28 -19.27 -8.25
C PHE A 94 -12.89 -20.06 -9.42
N LYS A 95 -12.05 -20.45 -10.35
CA LYS A 95 -12.33 -21.57 -11.23
C LYS A 95 -11.58 -22.79 -10.72
N LEU A 96 -12.32 -23.69 -10.09
CA LEU A 96 -11.98 -25.09 -9.79
C LEU A 96 -10.76 -25.41 -8.87
N ASN A 97 -9.78 -24.53 -8.70
CA ASN A 97 -8.58 -24.81 -7.91
C ASN A 97 -8.13 -23.70 -6.95
N GLY A 98 -8.97 -22.71 -6.67
CA GLY A 98 -8.66 -21.65 -5.69
C GLY A 98 -7.42 -20.80 -6.01
N LYS A 99 -7.05 -20.70 -7.27
CA LYS A 99 -5.83 -19.99 -7.67
C LYS A 99 -6.07 -18.48 -7.63
N ILE A 100 -5.39 -17.80 -6.71
CA ILE A 100 -5.30 -16.34 -6.73
C ILE A 100 -4.34 -15.94 -7.86
N THR A 101 -4.71 -14.97 -8.67
CA THR A 101 -3.88 -14.45 -9.76
C THR A 101 -3.71 -12.94 -9.65
N CYS A 102 -2.61 -12.44 -10.15
CA CYS A 102 -2.43 -11.02 -10.34
C CYS A 102 -2.89 -10.63 -11.73
N ILE A 103 -3.77 -9.65 -11.80
CA ILE A 103 -4.24 -9.08 -13.07
C ILE A 103 -3.77 -7.65 -13.24
N ASP A 104 -3.54 -7.27 -14.48
CA ASP A 104 -3.30 -5.92 -14.94
C ASP A 104 -4.65 -5.25 -15.27
N LYS A 105 -5.20 -4.52 -14.30
CA LYS A 105 -6.53 -3.93 -14.42
C LYS A 105 -6.47 -2.52 -15.00
N PRO A 106 -7.15 -2.24 -16.12
CA PRO A 106 -7.39 -0.87 -16.55
C PRO A 106 -8.20 -0.11 -15.52
N VAL A 107 -7.78 1.11 -15.21
CA VAL A 107 -8.47 2.01 -14.28
C VAL A 107 -8.55 3.40 -14.88
N HIS A 108 -9.72 4.03 -14.80
CA HIS A 108 -9.89 5.41 -15.25
C HIS A 108 -9.18 6.40 -14.32
N VAL A 109 -8.65 7.50 -14.86
CA VAL A 109 -7.94 8.51 -14.06
C VAL A 109 -8.79 9.11 -12.94
N ASP A 110 -10.11 9.08 -13.07
CA ASP A 110 -11.02 9.58 -12.03
C ASP A 110 -11.11 8.64 -10.83
N ASP A 111 -10.82 7.37 -11.02
CA ASP A 111 -10.86 6.33 -9.98
C ASP A 111 -9.46 5.93 -9.50
N ALA A 112 -8.42 6.26 -10.30
CA ALA A 112 -7.05 5.90 -9.99
C ALA A 112 -6.55 6.66 -8.77
N SER A 113 -5.90 5.97 -7.84
CA SER A 113 -5.30 6.56 -6.62
C SER A 113 -6.28 7.28 -5.70
N THR A 114 -7.59 6.95 -5.77
CA THR A 114 -8.62 7.61 -4.98
C THR A 114 -8.89 6.90 -3.66
N PHE A 115 -9.24 7.70 -2.64
CA PHE A 115 -9.70 7.24 -1.33
C PHE A 115 -10.68 8.25 -0.73
N GLU A 116 -11.54 7.85 0.19
CA GLU A 116 -12.51 8.73 0.84
C GLU A 116 -11.90 9.41 2.07
N GLY A 117 -10.98 10.37 1.84
CA GLY A 117 -10.22 11.05 2.88
C GLY A 117 -10.91 12.29 3.41
N TYR A 118 -10.98 13.32 2.61
CA TYR A 118 -11.43 14.63 3.03
C TYR A 118 -12.74 15.04 2.35
N CYS A 119 -13.49 15.96 2.97
CA CYS A 119 -14.56 16.66 2.27
C CYS A 119 -13.96 17.70 1.31
N ASN A 120 -14.73 18.12 0.30
CA ASN A 120 -14.23 19.01 -0.75
C ASN A 120 -13.50 20.27 -0.25
N PRO A 121 -13.99 21.03 0.76
CA PRO A 121 -13.26 22.16 1.29
C PRO A 121 -11.90 21.79 1.89
N HIS A 122 -11.83 20.70 2.68
CA HIS A 122 -10.59 20.31 3.34
C HIS A 122 -9.59 19.65 2.40
N ASP A 123 -10.05 18.88 1.41
CA ASP A 123 -9.16 18.32 0.39
C ASP A 123 -8.44 19.43 -0.36
N THR A 124 -9.19 20.42 -0.82
CA THR A 124 -8.63 21.59 -1.50
C THR A 124 -7.70 22.40 -0.58
N GLN A 125 -8.15 22.71 0.62
CA GLN A 125 -7.40 23.60 1.54
C GLN A 125 -6.08 22.97 1.99
N VAL A 126 -6.11 21.69 2.38
CA VAL A 126 -4.93 21.00 2.96
C VAL A 126 -3.85 20.81 1.91
N PHE A 127 -4.22 20.37 0.70
CA PHE A 127 -3.24 19.96 -0.29
C PHE A 127 -2.95 20.99 -1.38
N LEU A 128 -3.56 22.18 -1.31
CA LEU A 128 -3.32 23.28 -2.24
C LEU A 128 -1.82 23.59 -2.47
N PRO A 129 -0.96 23.62 -1.43
CA PRO A 129 0.46 23.95 -1.63
C PRO A 129 1.21 22.95 -2.52
N ILE A 130 0.80 21.69 -2.55
CA ILE A 130 1.41 20.66 -3.39
C ILE A 130 0.66 20.42 -4.70
N GLU A 131 -0.54 20.98 -4.86
CA GLU A 131 -1.36 20.82 -6.06
C GLU A 131 -1.27 22.00 -7.02
N SER A 132 -1.09 23.20 -6.49
CA SER A 132 -1.06 24.43 -7.29
C SER A 132 0.34 24.92 -7.62
N LYS A 133 1.37 24.36 -7.03
CA LYS A 133 2.76 24.76 -7.17
C LYS A 133 3.65 23.56 -7.51
N GLN A 134 4.75 23.86 -8.16
CA GLN A 134 5.84 22.88 -8.29
C GLN A 134 6.38 22.52 -6.90
N ILE A 135 6.72 21.26 -6.72
CA ILE A 135 7.34 20.80 -5.47
C ILE A 135 8.79 21.31 -5.42
N ILE A 136 9.09 21.98 -4.33
CA ILE A 136 10.42 22.51 -4.01
C ILE A 136 11.03 21.60 -2.94
N GLU A 137 12.16 21.01 -3.23
CA GLU A 137 12.84 20.01 -2.37
C GLU A 137 13.28 20.54 -0.99
N THR A 138 13.30 21.86 -0.82
CA THR A 138 13.64 22.54 0.45
C THR A 138 12.44 23.18 1.12
N ASP A 139 11.23 22.98 0.62
CA ASP A 139 10.00 23.50 1.20
C ASP A 139 9.42 22.47 2.19
N ASP A 140 9.62 22.72 3.48
CA ASP A 140 9.20 21.83 4.56
C ASP A 140 7.68 21.59 4.56
N GLU A 141 6.87 22.60 4.21
CA GLU A 141 5.42 22.45 4.11
C GLU A 141 5.03 21.49 2.99
N GLN A 142 5.64 21.65 1.81
CA GLN A 142 5.34 20.78 0.68
C GLN A 142 5.80 19.34 0.96
N LEU A 143 6.99 19.13 1.51
CA LEU A 143 7.49 17.81 1.88
C LEU A 143 6.61 17.16 2.97
N PHE A 144 6.22 17.95 3.97
CA PHE A 144 5.26 17.49 4.98
C PHE A 144 3.94 17.02 4.34
N LEU A 145 3.36 17.82 3.45
CA LEU A 145 2.08 17.52 2.81
C LEU A 145 2.15 16.31 1.87
N LEU A 146 3.27 16.10 1.17
CA LEU A 146 3.51 14.89 0.39
C LEU A 146 3.44 13.64 1.28
N LEU A 147 4.19 13.64 2.38
CA LEU A 147 4.20 12.53 3.33
C LEU A 147 2.84 12.36 4.02
N TYR A 148 2.24 13.47 4.47
CA TYR A 148 0.95 13.47 5.16
C TYR A 148 -0.16 12.86 4.29
N ARG A 149 -0.19 13.18 2.99
CA ARG A 149 -1.14 12.59 2.03
C ARG A 149 -0.99 11.06 1.96
N SER A 150 0.23 10.54 1.98
CA SER A 150 0.49 9.09 2.00
C SER A 150 0.00 8.45 3.29
N ILE A 151 0.29 9.08 4.44
CA ILE A 151 -0.16 8.62 5.76
C ILE A 151 -1.69 8.60 5.86
N VAL A 152 -2.35 9.65 5.40
CA VAL A 152 -3.82 9.75 5.44
C VAL A 152 -4.48 8.69 4.56
N ARG A 153 -3.93 8.43 3.36
CA ARG A 153 -4.41 7.35 2.50
C ARG A 153 -4.27 6.00 3.19
N GLU A 154 -3.09 5.71 3.73
CA GLU A 154 -2.83 4.45 4.43
C GLU A 154 -3.71 4.28 5.67
N TYR A 155 -3.89 5.34 6.45
CA TYR A 155 -4.84 5.35 7.56
C TYR A 155 -6.27 4.99 7.11
N PHE A 156 -6.74 5.61 6.01
CA PHE A 156 -8.08 5.32 5.49
C PHE A 156 -8.21 3.85 5.06
N GLU A 157 -7.25 3.31 4.31
CA GLU A 157 -7.30 1.93 3.82
C GLU A 157 -7.23 0.91 4.97
N ASN A 158 -6.36 1.13 5.97
CA ASN A 158 -6.29 0.29 7.15
C ASN A 158 -7.58 0.36 7.99
N ARG A 159 -8.12 1.56 8.20
CA ARG A 159 -9.40 1.76 8.90
C ARG A 159 -10.54 1.07 8.18
N LYS A 160 -10.60 1.21 6.86
CA LYS A 160 -11.62 0.56 6.01
C LYS A 160 -11.51 -0.96 6.12
N SER A 161 -10.31 -1.51 5.95
CA SER A 161 -10.03 -2.94 6.07
C SER A 161 -10.46 -3.48 7.44
N TYR A 162 -10.01 -2.86 8.52
CA TYR A 162 -10.37 -3.24 9.88
C TYR A 162 -11.88 -3.21 10.12
N LYS A 163 -12.58 -2.15 9.70
CA LYS A 163 -14.03 -2.04 9.84
C LYS A 163 -14.80 -3.07 9.02
N ILE A 164 -14.34 -3.37 7.81
CA ILE A 164 -14.92 -4.44 6.99
C ILE A 164 -14.72 -5.79 7.66
N GLN A 165 -13.53 -6.09 8.15
CA GLN A 165 -13.26 -7.34 8.86
C GLN A 165 -14.13 -7.51 10.11
N GLN A 166 -14.27 -6.47 10.92
CA GLN A 166 -15.18 -6.52 12.08
C GLN A 166 -16.60 -6.93 11.70
N ASN A 167 -17.10 -6.49 10.54
CA ASN A 167 -18.47 -6.77 10.10
C ASN A 167 -18.61 -8.08 9.33
N THR A 168 -17.56 -8.57 8.70
CA THR A 168 -17.62 -9.77 7.86
C THR A 168 -17.18 -11.03 8.60
N THR A 169 -16.20 -10.95 9.48
CA THR A 169 -15.67 -12.11 10.24
C THR A 169 -16.77 -12.81 11.00
N ALA A 170 -17.58 -12.05 11.76
CA ALA A 170 -18.70 -12.60 12.52
C ALA A 170 -19.73 -13.33 11.63
N SER A 171 -19.93 -12.87 10.39
CA SER A 171 -20.89 -13.48 9.45
C SER A 171 -20.31 -14.67 8.69
N MET A 172 -18.99 -14.69 8.45
CA MET A 172 -18.31 -15.76 7.74
C MET A 172 -18.18 -17.04 8.57
N PHE A 173 -18.06 -16.89 9.90
CA PHE A 173 -17.81 -18.01 10.83
C PHE A 173 -18.99 -18.34 11.74
N LYS A 174 -20.14 -17.71 11.54
CA LYS A 174 -21.32 -17.82 12.41
C LYS A 174 -21.89 -19.23 12.55
N ASN A 175 -21.56 -20.15 11.65
CA ASN A 175 -22.09 -21.52 11.61
C ASN A 175 -21.01 -22.60 11.66
N ARG A 176 -19.79 -22.30 12.15
CA ARG A 176 -18.69 -23.26 12.15
C ARG A 176 -18.21 -23.53 13.57
N ASP A 177 -18.27 -24.79 13.97
CA ASP A 177 -17.73 -25.30 15.23
C ASP A 177 -16.20 -25.49 15.21
N GLU A 178 -15.50 -25.02 14.18
CA GLU A 178 -14.06 -25.20 14.05
C GLU A 178 -13.30 -24.10 14.78
N GLU A 179 -12.81 -24.40 15.97
CA GLU A 179 -11.99 -23.51 16.81
C GLU A 179 -10.80 -22.91 16.05
N LEU A 180 -10.20 -23.66 15.11
CA LEU A 180 -9.03 -23.21 14.33
C LEU A 180 -9.36 -22.06 13.39
N LEU A 181 -10.49 -22.11 12.66
CA LEU A 181 -10.92 -21.05 11.76
C LEU A 181 -11.34 -19.79 12.52
N GLN A 182 -11.98 -19.98 13.67
CA GLN A 182 -12.33 -18.87 14.56
C GLN A 182 -11.05 -18.21 15.11
N ALA A 183 -10.06 -19.00 15.52
CA ALA A 183 -8.78 -18.50 15.99
C ALA A 183 -8.04 -17.73 14.90
N PHE A 184 -7.98 -18.26 13.68
CA PHE A 184 -7.38 -17.57 12.52
C PHE A 184 -8.05 -16.22 12.26
N ALA A 185 -9.39 -16.19 12.24
CA ALA A 185 -10.15 -14.98 12.03
C ALA A 185 -9.89 -13.91 13.12
N VAL A 186 -9.79 -14.33 14.37
CA VAL A 186 -9.48 -13.45 15.51
C VAL A 186 -8.07 -12.88 15.38
N ILE A 187 -7.10 -13.67 14.95
CA ILE A 187 -5.72 -13.23 14.79
C ILE A 187 -5.58 -12.25 13.62
N GLU A 188 -6.20 -12.53 12.47
CA GLU A 188 -6.19 -11.61 11.34
C GLU A 188 -6.88 -10.28 11.70
N GLN A 189 -7.95 -10.34 12.45
CA GLN A 189 -8.62 -9.14 12.98
C GLN A 189 -7.71 -8.38 13.96
N TYR A 190 -6.98 -9.08 14.81
CA TYR A 190 -6.02 -8.45 15.74
C TYR A 190 -4.84 -7.82 15.00
N LYS A 191 -4.28 -8.46 13.98
CA LYS A 191 -3.26 -7.87 13.12
C LYS A 191 -3.75 -6.57 12.47
N SER A 192 -4.92 -6.62 11.83
CA SER A 192 -5.52 -5.43 11.21
C SER A 192 -5.81 -4.32 12.23
N PHE A 193 -6.17 -4.68 13.47
CA PHE A 193 -6.31 -3.71 14.54
C PHE A 193 -4.97 -3.06 14.90
N CYS A 194 -3.90 -3.85 15.05
CA CYS A 194 -2.58 -3.33 15.37
C CYS A 194 -2.04 -2.40 14.27
N GLU A 195 -2.21 -2.78 13.01
CA GLU A 195 -1.81 -1.97 11.87
C GLU A 195 -2.61 -0.65 11.84
N PHE A 196 -3.93 -0.75 11.95
CA PHE A 196 -4.80 0.43 12.01
C PHE A 196 -4.42 1.35 13.17
N PHE A 197 -4.24 0.83 14.39
CA PHE A 197 -3.95 1.62 15.58
C PHE A 197 -2.62 2.39 15.49
N ARG A 198 -1.59 1.78 14.90
CA ARG A 198 -0.30 2.41 14.70
C ARG A 198 -0.37 3.58 13.73
N ILE A 199 -1.04 3.35 12.59
CA ILE A 199 -1.18 4.39 11.59
C ILE A 199 -2.14 5.51 12.07
N GLU A 200 -3.11 5.19 12.91
CA GLU A 200 -3.98 6.17 13.57
C GLU A 200 -3.18 7.11 14.47
N LYS A 201 -2.34 6.57 15.36
CA LYS A 201 -1.44 7.38 16.21
C LYS A 201 -0.53 8.29 15.39
N LEU A 202 0.03 7.74 14.30
CA LEU A 202 0.89 8.53 13.42
C LEU A 202 0.11 9.65 12.74
N LYS A 203 -1.08 9.36 12.24
CA LYS A 203 -1.97 10.36 11.63
C LYS A 203 -2.34 11.45 12.62
N GLU A 204 -2.73 11.09 13.85
CA GLU A 204 -3.05 12.05 14.91
C GLU A 204 -1.86 12.98 15.24
N ALA A 205 -0.64 12.44 15.29
CA ALA A 205 0.56 13.25 15.49
C ALA A 205 0.76 14.25 14.32
N PHE A 206 0.54 13.80 13.08
CA PHE A 206 0.62 14.68 11.92
C PHE A 206 -0.51 15.71 11.85
N ASP A 207 -1.72 15.38 12.30
CA ASP A 207 -2.83 16.33 12.43
C ASP A 207 -2.43 17.51 13.35
N VAL A 208 -1.85 17.19 14.51
CA VAL A 208 -1.38 18.19 15.48
C VAL A 208 -0.28 19.08 14.89
N LEU A 209 0.66 18.49 14.14
CA LEU A 209 1.72 19.25 13.47
C LEU A 209 1.14 20.20 12.42
N TYR A 210 0.21 19.71 11.60
CA TYR A 210 -0.47 20.50 10.57
C TYR A 210 -1.25 21.68 11.16
N GLU A 211 -2.09 21.43 12.18
CA GLU A 211 -2.90 22.47 12.84
C GLU A 211 -2.02 23.56 13.47
N ASN A 212 -0.87 23.19 14.01
CA ASN A 212 0.10 24.13 14.60
C ASN A 212 1.08 24.74 13.58
N LYS A 213 0.94 24.42 12.29
CA LYS A 213 1.86 24.83 11.22
C LYS A 213 3.32 24.52 11.52
N LYS A 214 3.56 23.36 12.16
CA LYS A 214 4.87 22.82 12.46
C LYS A 214 5.17 21.69 11.46
N PHE A 215 5.88 22.04 10.41
CA PHE A 215 6.15 21.10 9.32
C PHE A 215 7.42 20.24 9.53
N GLU A 216 8.12 20.45 10.62
CA GLU A 216 9.17 19.51 11.06
C GLU A 216 8.53 18.17 11.45
N THR A 217 8.95 17.11 10.77
CA THR A 217 8.40 15.78 10.98
C THR A 217 9.43 14.86 11.63
N PRO A 218 9.00 13.74 12.25
CA PRO A 218 9.92 12.70 12.69
C PRO A 218 10.56 11.94 11.52
N PHE A 219 10.26 12.29 10.27
CA PHE A 219 10.83 11.68 9.07
C PHE A 219 11.95 12.55 8.49
N GLU A 220 12.97 11.89 7.95
CA GLU A 220 13.91 12.45 6.98
C GLU A 220 13.48 12.08 5.57
N VAL A 221 13.90 12.86 4.59
CA VAL A 221 13.63 12.63 3.17
C VAL A 221 14.93 12.50 2.38
N ILE A 222 14.97 11.51 1.50
CA ILE A 222 15.94 11.43 0.42
C ILE A 222 15.20 11.84 -0.86
N HIS A 223 15.67 12.91 -1.50
CA HIS A 223 15.20 13.33 -2.82
C HIS A 223 16.22 12.96 -3.88
N LEU A 224 15.78 12.24 -4.91
CA LEU A 224 16.60 11.86 -6.06
C LEU A 224 15.90 12.26 -7.36
N LYS A 225 16.69 12.72 -8.32
CA LYS A 225 16.22 12.94 -9.69
C LYS A 225 16.70 11.80 -10.57
N ILE A 226 15.75 11.14 -11.23
CA ILE A 226 16.02 10.07 -12.20
C ILE A 226 15.89 10.69 -13.58
N ASN A 227 17.00 10.71 -14.35
CA ASN A 227 17.05 11.38 -15.65
C ASN A 227 16.27 10.63 -16.74
N GLU A 228 16.07 9.34 -16.56
CA GLU A 228 15.31 8.51 -17.50
C GLU A 228 13.85 8.40 -17.05
N PHE A 229 12.98 9.06 -17.78
CA PHE A 229 11.54 9.01 -17.54
C PHE A 229 10.93 7.67 -17.95
N ILE A 230 10.21 7.06 -17.04
CA ILE A 230 9.22 6.01 -17.34
C ILE A 230 7.83 6.47 -16.87
N PRO A 231 6.77 6.14 -17.61
CA PRO A 231 5.43 6.55 -17.25
C PRO A 231 4.84 5.65 -16.15
N VAL A 232 5.48 5.71 -14.97
CA VAL A 232 5.07 5.02 -13.73
C VAL A 232 5.00 6.05 -12.61
N LEU A 233 3.87 6.11 -11.92
CA LEU A 233 3.66 6.98 -10.76
C LEU A 233 3.39 6.13 -9.53
N VAL A 234 3.94 6.56 -8.39
CA VAL A 234 3.86 5.83 -7.12
C VAL A 234 3.56 6.82 -5.99
N ASN A 235 2.67 6.42 -5.10
CA ASN A 235 2.52 7.02 -3.78
C ASN A 235 2.17 5.91 -2.79
N THR A 236 3.13 5.50 -1.98
CA THR A 236 2.95 4.41 -1.03
C THR A 236 3.52 4.76 0.34
N PHE A 237 2.86 4.28 1.38
CA PHE A 237 3.35 4.25 2.74
C PHE A 237 3.40 2.79 3.19
N PHE A 238 4.53 2.33 3.72
CA PHE A 238 4.76 0.92 3.98
C PHE A 238 5.73 0.69 5.14
N CYS A 239 5.78 -0.55 5.62
CA CYS A 239 6.79 -1.03 6.53
C CYS A 239 7.82 -1.84 5.76
N VAL A 240 9.11 -1.52 5.93
CA VAL A 240 10.20 -2.27 5.28
C VAL A 240 10.20 -3.70 5.78
N GLN A 241 10.22 -4.65 4.86
CA GLN A 241 10.33 -6.09 5.11
C GLN A 241 11.26 -6.72 4.07
N GLY A 242 11.93 -7.80 4.45
CA GLY A 242 12.88 -8.51 3.60
C GLY A 242 14.32 -8.44 4.09
N ALA A 243 15.22 -9.11 3.40
CA ALA A 243 16.64 -9.13 3.72
C ALA A 243 17.40 -8.09 2.88
N TYR A 244 18.19 -7.25 3.54
CA TYR A 244 19.03 -6.24 2.92
C TYR A 244 20.39 -6.22 3.64
N GLU A 245 21.49 -6.45 2.93
CA GLU A 245 22.86 -6.47 3.48
C GLU A 245 22.97 -7.33 4.77
N ASP A 246 22.47 -8.58 4.72
CA ASP A 246 22.43 -9.52 5.84
C ASP A 246 21.52 -9.12 7.03
N ILE A 247 20.79 -8.02 6.92
CA ILE A 247 19.79 -7.59 7.92
C ILE A 247 18.41 -8.02 7.46
N LEU A 248 17.73 -8.83 8.27
CA LEU A 248 16.35 -9.24 8.04
C LEU A 248 15.40 -8.25 8.72
N TYR A 249 14.65 -7.52 7.91
CA TYR A 249 13.57 -6.65 8.37
C TYR A 249 12.27 -7.45 8.43
N GLN A 250 11.70 -7.55 9.60
CA GLN A 250 10.41 -8.22 9.81
C GLN A 250 9.42 -7.28 10.47
N GLN A 251 8.16 -7.45 10.12
CA GLN A 251 7.08 -6.73 10.80
C GLN A 251 6.95 -7.27 12.23
N ASP A 252 7.38 -6.48 13.19
CA ASP A 252 7.21 -6.78 14.61
C ASP A 252 5.95 -6.08 15.13
N ILE A 253 4.89 -6.85 15.34
CA ILE A 253 3.61 -6.32 15.85
C ILE A 253 3.71 -5.82 17.29
N THR A 254 4.78 -6.15 18.01
CA THR A 254 5.00 -5.68 19.39
C THR A 254 5.63 -4.30 19.44
N LYS A 255 6.26 -3.84 18.36
CA LYS A 255 6.85 -2.50 18.27
C LYS A 255 5.77 -1.44 18.03
N ASP A 256 5.85 -0.34 18.77
CA ASP A 256 4.97 0.82 18.59
C ASP A 256 5.13 1.45 17.21
N TYR A 257 6.37 1.51 16.70
CA TYR A 257 6.68 2.01 15.37
C TYR A 257 7.49 0.96 14.59
N PRO A 258 6.86 0.22 13.68
CA PRO A 258 7.59 -0.60 12.71
C PRO A 258 8.42 0.31 11.78
N TYR A 259 9.27 -0.26 10.94
CA TYR A 259 10.13 0.47 10.00
C TYR A 259 9.31 1.18 8.92
N PHE A 260 8.57 2.22 9.31
CA PHE A 260 7.72 2.99 8.42
C PHE A 260 8.51 3.83 7.44
N CYS A 261 8.17 3.68 6.17
CA CYS A 261 8.71 4.45 5.07
C CYS A 261 7.59 4.93 4.14
N SER A 262 7.87 5.95 3.36
CA SER A 262 7.02 6.34 2.23
C SER A 262 7.87 6.52 0.99
N LEU A 263 7.36 6.06 -0.13
CA LEU A 263 7.96 6.26 -1.44
C LEU A 263 6.97 6.96 -2.36
N GLN A 264 7.44 8.04 -2.98
CA GLN A 264 6.70 8.73 -4.02
C GLN A 264 7.57 8.92 -5.24
N ILE A 265 7.01 8.62 -6.40
CA ILE A 265 7.64 8.84 -7.70
C ILE A 265 6.67 9.66 -8.52
N LEU A 266 7.10 10.86 -8.86
CA LEU A 266 6.30 11.87 -9.54
C LEU A 266 7.03 12.37 -10.80
N PRO A 267 6.29 12.77 -11.85
CA PRO A 267 6.92 13.34 -13.02
C PRO A 267 7.50 14.71 -12.67
N SER A 268 8.76 14.89 -12.97
CA SER A 268 9.47 16.16 -12.89
C SER A 268 9.39 16.93 -14.21
N GLU A 269 10.02 18.08 -14.24
CA GLU A 269 10.24 18.81 -15.50
C GLU A 269 11.21 18.08 -16.42
N GLN A 270 11.17 18.37 -17.72
CA GLN A 270 12.13 17.86 -18.72
C GLN A 270 12.17 16.33 -18.87
N ASN A 271 11.02 15.65 -18.76
CA ASN A 271 10.95 14.19 -18.87
C ASN A 271 11.85 13.44 -17.89
N LYS A 272 11.88 13.90 -16.65
CA LYS A 272 12.54 13.24 -15.51
C LYS A 272 11.52 12.79 -14.48
N LEU A 273 12.00 12.05 -13.49
CA LEU A 273 11.21 11.68 -12.32
C LEU A 273 11.85 12.25 -11.06
N ASP A 274 11.04 12.79 -10.17
CA ASP A 274 11.40 13.08 -8.81
C ASP A 274 10.99 11.92 -7.91
N LEU A 275 11.93 11.39 -7.17
CA LEU A 275 11.74 10.35 -6.17
C LEU A 275 11.92 10.97 -4.79
N TYR A 276 10.91 10.81 -3.94
CA TYR A 276 10.96 11.17 -2.53
C TYR A 276 10.83 9.90 -1.69
N PHE A 277 11.86 9.59 -0.92
CA PHE A 277 11.85 8.48 0.03
C PHE A 277 11.95 9.02 1.45
N PHE A 278 10.91 8.78 2.25
CA PHE A 278 10.80 9.22 3.63
C PHE A 278 11.00 8.03 4.57
N TYR A 279 11.73 8.24 5.66
CA TYR A 279 11.95 7.26 6.72
C TYR A 279 12.01 7.93 8.10
N LEU A 280 11.70 7.18 9.17
CA LEU A 280 11.74 7.68 10.55
C LEU A 280 13.19 8.00 10.97
N LYS A 281 13.44 9.23 11.44
CA LYS A 281 14.77 9.70 11.90
C LYS A 281 15.36 8.79 12.98
N GLU A 282 14.54 8.38 13.93
CA GLU A 282 14.96 7.52 15.04
C GLU A 282 15.40 6.11 14.60
N GLN A 283 14.91 5.65 13.43
CA GLN A 283 15.24 4.34 12.88
C GLN A 283 16.32 4.39 11.80
N LYS A 284 16.98 5.55 11.62
CA LYS A 284 18.01 5.73 10.59
C LYS A 284 19.12 4.68 10.68
N LYS A 285 19.55 4.38 11.89
CA LYS A 285 20.64 3.41 12.12
C LYS A 285 20.21 2.00 11.75
N GLU A 286 19.04 1.60 12.16
CA GLU A 286 18.47 0.30 11.86
C GLU A 286 18.17 0.12 10.38
N LEU A 287 17.68 1.19 9.73
CA LEU A 287 17.35 1.19 8.30
C LEU A 287 18.57 1.46 7.40
N GLN A 288 19.78 1.61 7.93
CA GLN A 288 20.94 2.08 7.18
C GLN A 288 21.23 1.24 5.93
N ALA A 289 21.14 -0.09 6.03
CA ALA A 289 21.33 -0.99 4.90
C ALA A 289 20.29 -0.75 3.76
N TYR A 290 19.04 -0.49 4.13
CA TYR A 290 17.99 -0.16 3.17
C TYR A 290 18.17 1.26 2.61
N ILE A 291 18.49 2.24 3.44
CA ILE A 291 18.72 3.64 3.06
C ILE A 291 19.90 3.76 2.09
N ASN A 292 20.97 3.00 2.30
CA ASN A 292 22.16 3.00 1.44
C ASN A 292 21.83 2.58 -0.01
N ARG A 293 20.73 1.90 -0.23
CA ARG A 293 20.27 1.53 -1.58
C ARG A 293 19.74 2.72 -2.38
N PHE A 294 19.33 3.81 -1.70
CA PHE A 294 18.86 5.03 -2.36
C PHE A 294 20.04 5.93 -2.76
N GLN A 295 20.90 5.40 -3.60
CA GLN A 295 22.07 6.08 -4.15
C GLN A 295 22.22 5.75 -5.64
N ASN A 296 22.91 6.61 -6.38
CA ASN A 296 23.24 6.40 -7.79
C ASN A 296 22.04 6.03 -8.67
N PRO A 297 21.04 6.93 -8.82
CA PRO A 297 19.75 6.63 -9.45
C PRO A 297 19.83 6.20 -10.92
N GLU A 298 20.99 6.39 -11.56
CA GLU A 298 21.21 6.03 -12.96
C GLU A 298 21.73 4.60 -13.15
N THR A 299 22.13 3.91 -12.07
CA THR A 299 22.66 2.55 -12.17
C THR A 299 21.54 1.51 -12.35
N ASN A 300 21.88 0.41 -12.98
CA ASN A 300 20.96 -0.71 -13.17
C ASN A 300 20.56 -1.35 -11.83
N GLU A 301 21.50 -1.44 -10.90
CA GLU A 301 21.29 -1.97 -9.54
C GLU A 301 20.23 -1.13 -8.79
N PHE A 302 20.31 0.19 -8.88
CA PHE A 302 19.31 1.07 -8.28
C PHE A 302 17.94 0.88 -8.92
N LYS A 303 17.86 0.81 -10.24
CA LYS A 303 16.60 0.63 -10.98
C LYS A 303 15.92 -0.71 -10.64
N ILE A 304 16.71 -1.78 -10.51
CA ILE A 304 16.22 -3.10 -10.04
C ILE A 304 15.71 -2.99 -8.60
N PHE A 305 16.49 -2.41 -7.70
CA PHE A 305 16.09 -2.20 -6.31
C PHE A 305 14.80 -1.35 -6.20
N LEU A 306 14.72 -0.27 -6.97
CA LEU A 306 13.53 0.58 -6.97
C LEU A 306 12.31 -0.15 -7.52
N SER A 307 12.50 -0.95 -8.57
CA SER A 307 11.44 -1.80 -9.14
C SER A 307 10.94 -2.82 -8.12
N ASP A 308 11.84 -3.48 -7.39
CA ASP A 308 11.48 -4.38 -6.28
C ASP A 308 10.70 -3.63 -5.20
N THR A 309 11.20 -2.46 -4.77
CA THR A 309 10.54 -1.65 -3.75
C THR A 309 9.12 -1.27 -4.14
N ILE A 310 8.90 -0.84 -5.38
CA ILE A 310 7.56 -0.48 -5.91
C ILE A 310 6.64 -1.71 -5.89
N LEU A 311 7.08 -2.78 -6.51
CA LEU A 311 6.23 -3.96 -6.72
C LEU A 311 5.94 -4.73 -5.41
N ARG A 312 6.85 -4.68 -4.45
CA ARG A 312 6.71 -5.34 -3.15
C ARG A 312 5.82 -4.57 -2.18
N ASN A 313 5.89 -3.26 -2.20
CA ASN A 313 5.35 -2.43 -1.12
C ASN A 313 4.20 -1.51 -1.53
N SER A 314 3.83 -1.49 -2.82
CA SER A 314 2.81 -0.57 -3.29
C SER A 314 1.65 -1.28 -3.98
N ASP A 315 0.44 -0.97 -3.56
CA ASP A 315 -0.81 -1.21 -4.28
C ASP A 315 -1.28 0.04 -5.04
N ASN A 316 -0.64 1.18 -4.76
CA ASN A 316 -1.00 2.50 -5.30
C ASN A 316 0.10 3.01 -6.25
N PHE A 317 0.38 2.23 -7.27
CA PHE A 317 1.21 2.62 -8.41
C PHE A 317 0.45 2.41 -9.71
N PHE A 318 0.74 3.25 -10.67
CA PHE A 318 0.03 3.29 -11.95
C PHE A 318 1.02 3.39 -13.09
N ILE A 319 0.74 2.62 -14.14
CA ILE A 319 1.59 2.52 -15.33
C ILE A 319 0.78 2.96 -16.55
N SER A 320 1.41 3.66 -17.51
CA SER A 320 0.80 3.93 -18.81
C SER A 320 0.42 2.63 -19.53
N PRO A 321 -0.80 2.50 -20.06
CA PRO A 321 -1.18 1.35 -20.88
C PRO A 321 -0.26 1.12 -22.07
N ASN A 322 0.17 2.19 -22.74
CA ASN A 322 1.11 2.08 -23.86
C ASN A 322 2.44 1.49 -23.42
N TYR A 323 2.99 1.99 -22.30
CA TYR A 323 4.23 1.47 -21.74
C TYR A 323 4.09 0.00 -21.34
N TRP A 324 3.02 -0.35 -20.62
CA TRP A 324 2.75 -1.71 -20.20
C TRP A 324 2.61 -2.69 -21.36
N ASN A 325 1.83 -2.33 -22.37
CA ASN A 325 1.47 -3.26 -23.45
C ASN A 325 2.48 -3.32 -24.59
N ASN A 326 3.17 -2.20 -24.89
CA ASN A 326 4.02 -2.10 -26.07
C ASN A 326 5.52 -2.09 -25.73
N TYR A 327 5.89 -1.65 -24.51
CA TYR A 327 7.28 -1.65 -24.08
C TYR A 327 7.68 -2.99 -23.44
N PHE A 328 6.83 -3.55 -22.57
CA PHE A 328 7.10 -4.86 -21.98
C PHE A 328 6.59 -6.01 -22.83
N THR A 329 7.44 -7.08 -22.95
CA THR A 329 6.99 -8.34 -23.55
C THR A 329 5.97 -9.02 -22.64
N GLN A 330 5.22 -9.99 -23.17
CA GLN A 330 4.29 -10.80 -22.39
C GLN A 330 5.03 -11.54 -21.25
N SER A 331 6.22 -12.10 -21.56
CA SER A 331 7.06 -12.78 -20.58
C SER A 331 7.42 -11.88 -19.40
N LYS A 332 7.80 -10.62 -19.69
CA LYS A 332 8.13 -9.65 -18.66
C LYS A 332 6.91 -9.27 -17.82
N ARG A 333 5.77 -9.01 -18.45
CA ARG A 333 4.52 -8.73 -17.72
C ARG A 333 4.14 -9.88 -16.77
N ASP A 334 4.30 -11.12 -17.21
CA ASP A 334 4.00 -12.30 -16.40
C ASP A 334 5.00 -12.44 -15.23
N LYS A 335 6.28 -12.12 -15.43
CA LYS A 335 7.28 -12.07 -14.35
C LYS A 335 6.91 -11.00 -13.32
N ILE A 336 6.56 -9.78 -13.77
CA ILE A 336 6.14 -8.67 -12.89
C ILE A 336 4.89 -9.06 -12.10
N LYS A 337 3.85 -9.60 -12.75
CA LYS A 337 2.62 -10.05 -12.09
C LYS A 337 2.87 -11.15 -11.06
N ASN A 338 3.72 -12.13 -11.41
CA ASN A 338 4.07 -13.21 -10.48
C ASN A 338 4.85 -12.70 -9.27
N PHE A 339 5.78 -11.76 -9.47
CA PHE A 339 6.51 -11.12 -8.38
C PHE A 339 5.57 -10.35 -7.46
N PHE A 340 4.75 -9.47 -8.02
CA PHE A 340 3.74 -8.72 -7.28
C PHE A 340 2.80 -9.63 -6.48
N TYR A 341 2.33 -10.73 -7.09
CA TYR A 341 1.52 -11.73 -6.42
C TYR A 341 2.21 -12.33 -5.19
N ARG A 342 3.46 -12.78 -5.35
CA ARG A 342 4.18 -13.43 -4.26
C ARG A 342 4.52 -12.48 -3.12
N THR A 343 4.94 -11.26 -3.44
CA THR A 343 5.35 -10.28 -2.45
C THR A 343 4.17 -9.66 -1.68
N ILE A 344 2.97 -9.61 -2.25
CA ILE A 344 1.76 -9.24 -1.49
C ILE A 344 1.42 -10.31 -0.46
N LEU A 345 1.60 -11.59 -0.79
CA LEU A 345 1.33 -12.68 0.14
C LEU A 345 2.39 -12.75 1.25
N ASP A 346 3.65 -12.53 0.87
CA ASP A 346 4.78 -12.51 1.79
C ASP A 346 5.79 -11.46 1.35
N ARG A 347 5.78 -10.31 2.00
CA ARG A 347 6.70 -9.21 1.70
C ARG A 347 8.16 -9.52 2.01
N SER A 348 8.42 -10.49 2.91
CA SER A 348 9.76 -10.96 3.23
C SER A 348 10.33 -11.94 2.20
N TYR A 349 9.51 -12.36 1.22
CA TYR A 349 9.91 -13.33 0.22
C TYR A 349 11.15 -12.86 -0.54
N ASP A 350 12.24 -13.60 -0.36
CA ASP A 350 13.50 -13.33 -1.05
C ASP A 350 13.40 -13.84 -2.50
N LEU A 351 12.97 -12.94 -3.36
CA LEU A 351 13.06 -13.11 -4.79
C LEU A 351 14.12 -12.15 -5.28
N SER A 352 15.30 -12.64 -5.51
CA SER A 352 16.29 -11.98 -6.37
C SER A 352 15.75 -11.96 -7.81
N THR A 353 14.71 -11.15 -8.03
CA THR A 353 14.17 -10.97 -9.36
C THR A 353 14.94 -9.85 -9.98
N ASN A 354 15.73 -9.96 -10.90
CA ASN A 354 16.32 -8.90 -11.69
C ASN A 354 15.26 -8.15 -12.53
N ILE A 355 14.10 -7.84 -11.91
CA ILE A 355 13.06 -7.05 -12.58
C ILE A 355 13.50 -5.58 -12.58
N ASN A 356 13.63 -5.02 -13.75
CA ASN A 356 13.92 -3.61 -13.97
C ASN A 356 12.78 -3.00 -14.78
N LEU A 357 12.02 -2.08 -14.19
CA LEU A 357 10.91 -1.40 -14.88
C LEU A 357 11.39 -0.45 -15.98
N TRP A 358 12.70 -0.11 -16.04
CA TRP A 358 13.32 0.71 -17.06
C TRP A 358 13.83 -0.09 -18.28
N GLU A 359 13.81 -1.40 -18.20
CA GLU A 359 14.25 -2.26 -19.29
C GLU A 359 13.06 -2.92 -19.99
N LYS A 360 13.25 -3.21 -21.26
CA LYS A 360 12.21 -3.83 -22.08
C LYS A 360 11.99 -5.30 -21.73
N ASP A 361 13.06 -6.05 -21.45
CA ASP A 361 13.13 -7.46 -21.08
C ASP A 361 14.19 -7.72 -20.02
#